data_33eecee34694cd1aff151af7fefa0595
#
_entry.id   33eecee34694cd1aff151af7fefa0595
#
_cell.length_a   1.000
_cell.length_b   1.000
_cell.length_c   1.000
_cell.angle_alpha   90.00
_cell.angle_beta   90.00
_cell.angle_gamma   90.00
#
_symmetry.space_group_name_H-M   'P 1'
#
loop_
_entity.id
_entity.type
_entity.pdbx_description
1 polymer ?
#
loop_
_entity_poly.entity_id
_entity_poly.type
_entity_poly.pdbx_seq_one_letter_code
_entity_poly.pdbx_strand_id
1 'polypeptide(L)'
;MRILVTNDDGFDSPGLHALARALKPFGELVVAAPDREYSGASSSVGPIPLTTEKCRVAIEGIDEAWAVSGPPGLIVFLASMDAFGAPFDLVVSGINPGANVGNPVYLSGTVGAAIVARMVGVTGIAISQESVNSLVETFSDHQTNEQKWETAAHIAASVVSN
;
A
#
# COMPACT_ATOMS: atom_id res chain seq x y z
N MET A 1 -16.71 -3.92 7.70
CA MET A 1 -15.83 -4.11 6.53
C MET A 1 -14.43 -4.40 7.04
N ARG A 2 -13.73 -5.36 6.44
CA ARG A 2 -12.33 -5.68 6.77
C ARG A 2 -11.42 -5.24 5.64
N ILE A 3 -10.45 -4.38 5.94
CA ILE A 3 -9.63 -3.67 4.95
C ILE A 3 -8.17 -4.11 5.08
N LEU A 4 -7.57 -4.56 3.98
CA LEU A 4 -6.13 -4.74 3.87
C LEU A 4 -5.50 -3.45 3.33
N VAL A 5 -4.52 -2.90 4.04
CA VAL A 5 -3.69 -1.78 3.57
C VAL A 5 -2.29 -2.28 3.26
N THR A 6 -1.78 -1.95 2.09
CA THR A 6 -0.44 -2.33 1.61
C THR A 6 0.19 -1.21 0.79
N ASN A 7 1.45 -1.36 0.38
CA ASN A 7 2.18 -0.48 -0.54
C ASN A 7 3.37 -1.21 -1.16
N ASP A 8 4.16 -0.57 -2.00
CA ASP A 8 5.43 -1.08 -2.53
C ASP A 8 6.66 -0.29 -2.01
N ASP A 9 6.45 0.80 -1.25
CA ASP A 9 7.52 1.60 -0.65
C ASP A 9 8.08 1.01 0.65
N GLY A 10 7.38 0.04 1.22
CA GLY A 10 7.77 -0.64 2.45
C GLY A 10 6.94 -0.24 3.67
N PHE A 11 7.09 -1.05 4.73
CA PHE A 11 6.30 -0.97 5.96
C PHE A 11 6.43 0.37 6.70
N ASP A 12 7.61 0.97 6.69
CA ASP A 12 7.89 2.24 7.39
C ASP A 12 7.51 3.49 6.59
N SER A 13 6.92 3.34 5.40
CA SER A 13 6.55 4.46 4.54
C SER A 13 5.54 5.39 5.21
N PRO A 14 5.80 6.71 5.24
CA PRO A 14 4.86 7.69 5.77
C PRO A 14 3.51 7.69 5.05
N GLY A 15 3.50 7.42 3.74
CA GLY A 15 2.29 7.31 2.93
C GLY A 15 1.39 6.16 3.37
N LEU A 16 1.98 5.00 3.67
CA LEU A 16 1.26 3.84 4.22
C LEU A 16 0.62 4.19 5.56
N HIS A 17 1.37 4.83 6.46
CA HIS A 17 0.89 5.19 7.78
C HIS A 17 -0.24 6.23 7.72
N ALA A 18 -0.13 7.23 6.83
CA ALA A 18 -1.18 8.22 6.63
C ALA A 18 -2.47 7.58 6.10
N LEU A 19 -2.34 6.68 5.12
CA LEU A 19 -3.46 5.93 4.56
C LEU A 19 -4.15 5.06 5.62
N ALA A 20 -3.38 4.30 6.39
CA ALA A 20 -3.91 3.44 7.44
C ALA A 20 -4.70 4.24 8.50
N ARG A 21 -4.15 5.38 8.97
CA ARG A 21 -4.87 6.25 9.91
C ARG A 21 -6.18 6.78 9.35
N ALA A 22 -6.20 7.18 8.08
CA ALA A 22 -7.39 7.73 7.44
C ALA A 22 -8.49 6.68 7.20
N LEU A 23 -8.10 5.42 6.99
CA LEU A 23 -9.04 4.33 6.73
C LEU A 23 -9.56 3.63 7.99
N LYS A 24 -8.92 3.82 9.15
CA LYS A 24 -9.31 3.22 10.42
C LYS A 24 -10.80 3.36 10.79
N PRO A 25 -11.47 4.52 10.55
CA PRO A 25 -12.89 4.68 10.89
C PRO A 25 -13.84 3.79 10.11
N PHE A 26 -13.40 3.18 9.00
CA PHE A 26 -14.29 2.47 8.07
C PHE A 26 -14.39 0.97 8.32
N GLY A 27 -13.60 0.43 9.26
CA GLY A 27 -13.70 -0.99 9.60
C GLY A 27 -12.50 -1.55 10.36
N GLU A 28 -12.45 -2.87 10.41
CA GLU A 28 -11.29 -3.60 10.90
C GLU A 28 -10.15 -3.45 9.90
N LEU A 29 -9.02 -2.93 10.36
CA LEU A 29 -7.88 -2.64 9.51
C LEU A 29 -6.71 -3.57 9.81
N VAL A 30 -6.19 -4.21 8.77
CA VAL A 30 -4.94 -4.95 8.79
C VAL A 30 -3.95 -4.27 7.86
N VAL A 31 -2.78 -3.95 8.36
CA VAL A 31 -1.66 -3.48 7.54
C VAL A 31 -0.75 -4.67 7.25
N ALA A 32 -0.53 -4.97 5.98
CA ALA A 32 0.50 -5.93 5.58
C ALA A 32 1.28 -5.32 4.41
N ALA A 33 2.54 -5.03 4.63
CA ALA A 33 3.37 -4.30 3.68
C ALA A 33 4.77 -4.93 3.56
N PRO A 34 5.47 -4.70 2.47
CA PRO A 34 6.84 -5.17 2.28
C PRO A 34 7.79 -4.72 3.39
N ASP A 35 8.74 -5.57 3.73
CA ASP A 35 9.84 -5.27 4.67
C ASP A 35 10.85 -4.25 4.13
N ARG A 36 10.77 -3.94 2.85
CA ARG A 36 11.62 -2.99 2.11
C ARG A 36 10.92 -2.50 0.86
N GLU A 37 11.53 -1.61 0.11
CA GLU A 37 11.02 -1.12 -1.18
C GLU A 37 11.02 -2.22 -2.25
N TYR A 38 9.90 -2.31 -2.99
CA TYR A 38 9.66 -3.20 -4.13
C TYR A 38 9.17 -2.44 -5.37
N SER A 39 9.63 -1.20 -5.57
CA SER A 39 9.30 -0.40 -6.75
C SER A 39 9.61 -1.16 -8.04
N GLY A 40 8.69 -1.11 -9.00
CA GLY A 40 8.83 -1.82 -10.27
C GLY A 40 8.41 -3.29 -10.24
N ALA A 41 7.93 -3.80 -9.12
CA ALA A 41 7.51 -5.21 -8.99
C ALA A 41 6.21 -5.55 -9.72
N SER A 42 5.43 -4.54 -10.14
CA SER A 42 4.15 -4.77 -10.83
C SER A 42 3.21 -5.69 -10.02
N SER A 43 2.47 -6.56 -10.69
CA SER A 43 1.58 -7.56 -10.08
C SER A 43 2.29 -8.87 -9.73
N SER A 44 3.56 -8.82 -9.31
CA SER A 44 4.37 -10.02 -9.05
C SER A 44 3.78 -10.85 -7.90
N VAL A 45 3.56 -12.14 -8.18
CA VAL A 45 3.05 -13.15 -7.22
C VAL A 45 3.93 -14.41 -7.22
N GLY A 46 5.14 -14.32 -7.78
CA GLY A 46 6.04 -15.47 -7.97
C GLY A 46 6.54 -16.11 -6.68
N PRO A 47 7.16 -17.29 -6.77
CA PRO A 47 7.73 -18.00 -5.61
C PRO A 47 8.92 -17.19 -5.07
N ILE A 48 8.72 -16.54 -3.95
CA ILE A 48 9.76 -15.85 -3.18
C ILE A 48 9.88 -16.60 -1.85
N PRO A 49 11.08 -16.83 -1.32
CA PRO A 49 11.22 -17.32 0.04
C PRO A 49 10.55 -16.32 0.99
N LEU A 50 9.41 -16.72 1.53
CA LEU A 50 8.61 -15.83 2.37
C LEU A 50 9.09 -15.87 3.81
N THR A 51 9.41 -14.73 4.35
CA THR A 51 9.42 -14.50 5.79
C THR A 51 8.34 -13.47 6.10
N THR A 52 7.48 -13.78 7.06
CA THR A 52 6.48 -12.87 7.57
C THR A 52 6.76 -12.64 9.04
N GLU A 53 6.89 -11.38 9.42
CA GLU A 53 7.04 -11.00 10.82
C GLU A 53 5.83 -10.16 11.22
N LYS A 54 5.18 -10.58 12.32
CA LYS A 54 4.14 -9.75 12.92
C LYS A 54 4.81 -8.59 13.64
N CYS A 55 4.67 -7.40 13.08
CA CYS A 55 5.24 -6.20 13.65
C CYS A 55 4.43 -5.75 14.86
N ARG A 56 5.10 -5.41 15.94
CA ARG A 56 4.51 -4.58 16.99
C ARG A 56 4.34 -3.17 16.41
N VAL A 57 3.12 -2.74 16.39
CA VAL A 57 2.57 -1.56 15.75
C VAL A 57 3.48 -0.34 15.79
N ALA A 58 3.92 0.12 14.63
CA ALA A 58 4.47 1.45 14.42
C ALA A 58 3.37 2.48 14.05
N ILE A 59 2.12 2.06 13.86
CA ILE A 59 1.01 2.91 13.41
C ILE A 59 0.01 3.04 14.54
N GLU A 60 -0.15 4.24 15.08
CA GLU A 60 -1.06 4.51 16.19
C GLU A 60 -2.48 4.04 15.87
N GLY A 61 -3.01 3.19 16.76
CA GLY A 61 -4.36 2.68 16.66
C GLY A 61 -4.59 1.58 15.64
N ILE A 62 -3.56 0.97 15.07
CA ILE A 62 -3.64 -0.23 14.24
C ILE A 62 -3.22 -1.42 15.08
N ASP A 63 -4.15 -2.36 15.29
CA ASP A 63 -3.95 -3.50 16.18
C ASP A 63 -3.21 -4.66 15.51
N GLU A 64 -3.26 -4.73 14.17
CA GLU A 64 -2.66 -5.81 13.40
C GLU A 64 -1.83 -5.28 12.23
N ALA A 65 -0.52 -5.56 12.28
CA ALA A 65 0.44 -5.15 11.25
C ALA A 65 1.49 -6.23 10.99
N TRP A 66 1.84 -6.42 9.71
CA TRP A 66 2.75 -7.43 9.21
C TRP A 66 3.80 -6.84 8.28
N ALA A 67 5.08 -7.08 8.54
CA ALA A 67 6.14 -6.92 7.55
C ALA A 67 6.33 -8.23 6.79
N VAL A 68 6.32 -8.17 5.48
CA VAL A 68 6.37 -9.33 4.59
C VAL A 68 7.57 -9.20 3.66
N SER A 69 8.38 -10.24 3.57
CA SER A 69 9.48 -10.30 2.60
C SER A 69 8.93 -10.63 1.20
N GLY A 70 8.34 -9.65 0.54
CA GLY A 70 7.76 -9.82 -0.80
C GLY A 70 7.00 -8.60 -1.31
N PRO A 71 6.73 -8.55 -2.62
CA PRO A 71 6.01 -7.43 -3.24
C PRO A 71 4.53 -7.39 -2.84
N PRO A 72 3.87 -6.21 -2.94
CA PRO A 72 2.49 -6.04 -2.48
C PRO A 72 1.48 -6.93 -3.22
N GLY A 73 1.69 -7.25 -4.49
CA GLY A 73 0.84 -8.21 -5.21
C GLY A 73 0.84 -9.59 -4.56
N LEU A 74 2.02 -10.07 -4.12
CA LEU A 74 2.13 -11.33 -3.38
C LEU A 74 1.43 -11.26 -2.02
N ILE A 75 1.55 -10.13 -1.31
CA ILE A 75 0.85 -9.91 -0.03
C ILE A 75 -0.66 -10.04 -0.20
N VAL A 76 -1.22 -9.42 -1.23
CA VAL A 76 -2.66 -9.52 -1.55
C VAL A 76 -3.05 -10.96 -1.91
N PHE A 77 -2.21 -11.66 -2.67
CA PHE A 77 -2.45 -13.07 -3.00
C PHE A 77 -2.45 -13.94 -1.74
N LEU A 78 -1.50 -13.75 -0.82
CA LEU A 78 -1.46 -14.45 0.47
C LEU A 78 -2.69 -14.12 1.34
N ALA A 79 -3.13 -12.88 1.33
CA ALA A 79 -4.34 -12.46 2.03
C ALA A 79 -5.59 -13.20 1.53
N SER A 80 -5.68 -13.51 0.24
CA SER A 80 -6.77 -14.32 -0.33
C SER A 80 -6.72 -15.81 0.09
N MET A 81 -5.61 -16.24 0.68
CA MET A 81 -5.40 -17.57 1.26
C MET A 81 -5.45 -17.56 2.79
N ASP A 82 -6.09 -16.56 3.38
CA ASP A 82 -6.27 -16.37 4.82
C ASP A 82 -4.97 -16.22 5.63
N ALA A 83 -3.84 -15.83 4.99
CA ALA A 83 -2.55 -15.67 5.66
C ALA A 83 -2.56 -14.60 6.76
N PHE A 84 -3.46 -13.64 6.69
CA PHE A 84 -3.62 -12.56 7.67
C PHE A 84 -4.98 -12.62 8.38
N GLY A 85 -5.55 -13.82 8.54
CA GLY A 85 -6.83 -14.06 9.20
C GLY A 85 -8.02 -14.10 8.23
N ALA A 86 -9.20 -13.67 8.67
CA ALA A 86 -10.43 -13.75 7.90
C ALA A 86 -10.34 -13.00 6.54
N PRO A 87 -11.16 -13.35 5.53
CA PRO A 87 -11.16 -12.68 4.23
C PRO A 87 -11.35 -11.18 4.32
N PHE A 88 -10.79 -10.46 3.36
CA PHE A 88 -10.89 -9.00 3.24
C PHE A 88 -12.01 -8.61 2.26
N ASP A 89 -12.73 -7.54 2.59
CA ASP A 89 -13.74 -6.94 1.72
C ASP A 89 -13.11 -5.94 0.72
N LEU A 90 -11.98 -5.34 1.11
CA LEU A 90 -11.31 -4.28 0.38
C LEU A 90 -9.79 -4.35 0.56
N VAL A 91 -9.07 -4.09 -0.52
CA VAL A 91 -7.63 -3.85 -0.52
C VAL A 91 -7.36 -2.41 -0.94
N VAL A 92 -6.59 -1.67 -0.15
CA VAL A 92 -6.15 -0.32 -0.50
C VAL A 92 -4.62 -0.28 -0.49
N SER A 93 -4.03 0.05 -1.63
CA SER A 93 -2.58 0.10 -1.83
C SER A 93 -2.10 1.55 -1.99
N GLY A 94 -1.10 1.93 -1.23
CA GLY A 94 -0.49 3.27 -1.27
C GLY A 94 -0.15 3.80 0.14
N ILE A 95 0.15 5.09 0.23
CA ILE A 95 0.13 6.13 -0.82
C ILE A 95 1.50 6.18 -1.50
N ASN A 96 1.53 5.97 -2.80
CA ASN A 96 2.77 6.00 -3.57
C ASN A 96 3.31 7.44 -3.73
N PRO A 97 4.60 7.69 -3.45
CA PRO A 97 5.27 8.97 -3.74
C PRO A 97 5.59 9.07 -5.24
N GLY A 98 4.68 9.60 -6.01
CA GLY A 98 4.79 9.74 -7.46
C GLY A 98 3.53 9.26 -8.18
N ALA A 99 3.18 9.92 -9.26
CA ALA A 99 2.00 9.55 -10.05
C ALA A 99 2.23 8.25 -10.84
N ASN A 100 1.30 7.33 -10.73
CA ASN A 100 1.24 6.14 -11.58
C ASN A 100 0.32 6.42 -12.78
N VAL A 101 0.84 7.09 -13.81
CA VAL A 101 0.08 7.47 -15.02
C VAL A 101 0.79 7.00 -16.29
N GLY A 102 0.05 6.75 -17.35
CA GLY A 102 0.61 6.28 -18.61
C GLY A 102 1.26 4.89 -18.50
N ASN A 103 2.38 4.70 -19.22
CA ASN A 103 3.09 3.41 -19.24
C ASN A 103 3.63 2.93 -17.88
N PRO A 104 4.13 3.80 -16.98
CA PRO A 104 4.55 3.41 -15.63
C PRO A 104 3.51 2.64 -14.82
N VAL A 105 2.21 2.80 -15.10
CA VAL A 105 1.13 2.03 -14.46
C VAL A 105 1.39 0.51 -14.52
N TYR A 106 1.93 0.01 -15.63
CA TYR A 106 2.21 -1.42 -15.82
C TYR A 106 3.35 -1.94 -14.93
N LEU A 107 4.22 -1.06 -14.46
CA LEU A 107 5.36 -1.42 -13.59
C LEU A 107 5.09 -1.14 -12.11
N SER A 108 4.03 -0.40 -11.80
CA SER A 108 3.70 0.01 -10.45
C SER A 108 3.32 -1.20 -9.56
N GLY A 109 4.00 -1.36 -8.44
CA GLY A 109 3.61 -2.33 -7.41
C GLY A 109 2.33 -1.90 -6.68
N THR A 110 2.14 -0.59 -6.47
CA THR A 110 0.92 -0.02 -5.90
C THR A 110 -0.31 -0.39 -6.72
N VAL A 111 -0.28 -0.16 -8.04
CA VAL A 111 -1.36 -0.53 -8.96
C VAL A 111 -1.47 -2.04 -9.10
N GLY A 112 -0.33 -2.74 -9.13
CA GLY A 112 -0.24 -4.19 -9.19
C GLY A 112 -0.98 -4.89 -8.05
N ALA A 113 -0.89 -4.37 -6.82
CA ALA A 113 -1.65 -4.88 -5.68
C ALA A 113 -3.16 -4.79 -5.90
N ALA A 114 -3.66 -3.65 -6.40
CA ALA A 114 -5.08 -3.47 -6.71
C ALA A 114 -5.56 -4.40 -7.84
N ILE A 115 -4.71 -4.64 -8.83
CA ILE A 115 -4.99 -5.61 -9.91
C ILE A 115 -5.10 -7.03 -9.35
N VAL A 116 -4.15 -7.44 -8.48
CA VAL A 116 -4.19 -8.77 -7.84
C VAL A 116 -5.44 -8.91 -6.97
N ALA A 117 -5.82 -7.88 -6.21
CA ALA A 117 -7.06 -7.88 -5.44
C ALA A 117 -8.26 -8.20 -6.33
N ARG A 118 -8.38 -7.52 -7.47
CA ARG A 118 -9.43 -7.78 -8.45
C ARG A 118 -9.39 -9.21 -9.00
N MET A 119 -8.21 -9.75 -9.25
CA MET A 119 -8.03 -11.12 -9.75
C MET A 119 -8.51 -12.17 -8.75
N VAL A 120 -8.36 -11.93 -7.45
CA VAL A 120 -8.82 -12.83 -6.38
C VAL A 120 -10.25 -12.54 -5.90
N GLY A 121 -10.96 -11.64 -6.59
CA GLY A 121 -12.39 -11.36 -6.34
C GLY A 121 -12.66 -10.30 -5.27
N VAL A 122 -11.64 -9.55 -4.84
CA VAL A 122 -11.74 -8.46 -3.87
C VAL A 122 -11.65 -7.11 -4.58
N THR A 123 -12.36 -6.09 -4.08
CA THR A 123 -12.21 -4.72 -4.57
C THR A 123 -10.81 -4.20 -4.24
N GLY A 124 -10.11 -3.65 -5.25
CA GLY A 124 -8.78 -3.06 -5.09
C GLY A 124 -8.78 -1.57 -5.44
N ILE A 125 -8.16 -0.75 -4.59
CA ILE A 125 -7.94 0.69 -4.80
C ILE A 125 -6.45 0.96 -4.73
N ALA A 126 -5.91 1.71 -5.69
CA ALA A 126 -4.53 2.20 -5.69
C ALA A 126 -4.52 3.73 -5.53
N ILE A 127 -3.71 4.21 -4.60
CA ILE A 127 -3.57 5.64 -4.29
C ILE A 127 -2.14 6.07 -4.58
N SER A 128 -1.99 7.08 -5.44
CA SER A 128 -0.71 7.70 -5.76
C SER A 128 -0.82 9.21 -5.65
N GLN A 129 0.24 9.85 -5.22
CA GLN A 129 0.30 11.31 -5.08
C GLN A 129 1.50 11.85 -5.84
N GLU A 130 1.26 12.78 -6.77
CA GLU A 130 2.34 13.51 -7.45
C GLU A 130 3.14 14.33 -6.45
N SER A 131 4.46 14.29 -6.57
CA SER A 131 5.35 15.22 -5.87
C SER A 131 5.46 16.51 -6.66
N VAL A 132 5.16 17.64 -6.06
CA VAL A 132 5.18 18.97 -6.73
C VAL A 132 6.58 19.33 -7.27
N ASN A 133 7.63 18.67 -6.77
CA ASN A 133 9.02 18.98 -7.12
C ASN A 133 9.68 17.98 -8.09
N SER A 134 8.95 17.01 -8.62
CA SER A 134 9.54 15.95 -9.48
C SER A 134 10.22 16.48 -10.75
N LEU A 135 9.91 17.70 -11.17
CA LEU A 135 10.53 18.34 -12.33
C LEU A 135 11.82 19.14 -12.02
N VAL A 136 12.13 19.38 -10.75
CA VAL A 136 13.27 20.22 -10.32
C VAL A 136 14.38 19.41 -9.64
N GLU A 137 14.10 18.21 -9.17
CA GLU A 137 14.97 17.42 -8.28
C GLU A 137 15.96 16.49 -8.96
N THR A 138 16.33 16.71 -10.22
CA THR A 138 17.40 15.90 -10.83
C THR A 138 18.76 16.08 -10.13
N PHE A 139 18.93 17.06 -9.24
CA PHE A 139 20.23 17.43 -8.66
C PHE A 139 20.25 17.94 -7.21
N SER A 140 19.20 17.79 -6.41
CA SER A 140 19.24 18.26 -5.02
C SER A 140 18.64 17.24 -4.01
N ASP A 141 19.34 17.19 -2.89
CA ASP A 141 19.20 16.38 -1.69
C ASP A 141 17.75 16.00 -1.29
N HIS A 142 17.54 14.72 -0.98
CA HIS A 142 16.26 14.04 -0.66
C HIS A 142 15.56 14.51 0.63
N GLN A 143 15.83 15.68 1.19
CA GLN A 143 15.41 16.02 2.55
C GLN A 143 14.32 17.10 2.74
N THR A 144 13.72 17.66 1.70
CA THR A 144 12.79 18.80 1.88
C THR A 144 11.44 18.68 1.19
N ASN A 145 11.01 17.51 0.79
CA ASN A 145 9.69 17.36 0.20
C ASN A 145 8.66 16.96 1.28
N GLU A 146 8.02 17.94 1.89
CA GLU A 146 6.80 17.72 2.67
C GLU A 146 5.69 17.21 1.74
N GLN A 147 5.67 15.93 1.48
CA GLN A 147 4.53 15.31 0.82
C GLN A 147 3.31 15.45 1.72
N LYS A 148 2.28 16.11 1.21
CA LYS A 148 1.02 16.31 1.93
C LYS A 148 0.18 15.03 1.87
N TRP A 149 0.64 13.97 2.52
CA TRP A 149 -0.01 12.67 2.58
C TRP A 149 -1.47 12.76 3.01
N GLU A 150 -1.80 13.71 3.87
CA GLU A 150 -3.15 13.91 4.41
C GLU A 150 -4.19 14.18 3.31
N THR A 151 -3.82 14.91 2.26
CA THR A 151 -4.76 15.20 1.16
C THR A 151 -5.14 13.93 0.41
N ALA A 152 -4.15 13.13 0.02
CA ALA A 152 -4.38 11.86 -0.67
C ALA A 152 -5.11 10.85 0.24
N ALA A 153 -4.76 10.82 1.53
CA ALA A 153 -5.42 9.98 2.54
C ALA A 153 -6.89 10.34 2.73
N HIS A 154 -7.25 11.64 2.77
CA HIS A 154 -8.63 12.10 2.82
C HIS A 154 -9.42 11.73 1.56
N ILE A 155 -8.81 11.85 0.39
CA ILE A 155 -9.45 11.43 -0.87
C ILE A 155 -9.70 9.92 -0.84
N ALA A 156 -8.72 9.12 -0.41
CA ALA A 156 -8.89 7.67 -0.25
C ALA A 156 -10.04 7.34 0.70
N ALA A 157 -10.11 8.01 1.86
CA ALA A 157 -11.20 7.85 2.82
C ALA A 157 -12.56 8.19 2.22
N SER A 158 -12.65 9.26 1.43
CA SER A 158 -13.89 9.65 0.73
C SER A 158 -14.33 8.61 -0.32
N VAL A 159 -13.37 7.98 -1.01
CA VAL A 159 -13.69 6.91 -1.98
C VAL A 159 -14.19 5.65 -1.26
N VAL A 160 -13.59 5.30 -0.12
CA VAL A 160 -13.96 4.11 0.66
C VAL A 160 -15.31 4.28 1.36
N SER A 161 -15.74 5.50 1.66
CA SER A 161 -17.01 5.79 2.34
C SER A 161 -18.25 5.74 1.42
N ASN A 162 -18.05 5.71 0.10
CA ASN A 162 -19.14 5.68 -0.91
C ASN A 162 -19.38 4.27 -1.45
#